data_db4341cc6b440f19a7af2ce88ed58972
#
_entry.id   db4341cc6b440f19a7af2ce88ed58972
#
_cell.length_a   1.000
_cell.length_b   1.000
_cell.length_c   1.000
_cell.angle_alpha   90.00
_cell.angle_beta   90.00
_cell.angle_gamma   90.00
#
_symmetry.space_group_name_H-M   'P 1'
#
loop_
_entity.id
_entity.type
_entity.pdbx_description
1 polymer ?
#
loop_
_entity_poly.entity_id
_entity_poly.type
_entity_poly.pdbx_seq_one_letter_code
_entity_poly.pdbx_strand_id
1 'polypeptide(L)'
;MSLRNRLRLMVVDDMATSRALITQALDEIGFANYESENNGRTALARLEAAPAHLVLSDYNMPEMDGLELLKALRTSPSTQKIGFILVTGKPTPDMIQTARSLGLNNMIKKPFTAAALQQCIESAVGKI
;
A
#
# COMPACT_ATOMS: atom_id res chain seq x y z
N MET A 1 21.83 7.00 -6.24
CA MET A 1 20.66 6.20 -6.66
C MET A 1 19.37 6.83 -6.18
N SER A 2 18.36 6.84 -7.02
CA SER A 2 17.05 7.37 -6.64
C SER A 2 16.33 6.41 -5.70
N LEU A 3 15.36 6.94 -4.97
CA LEU A 3 14.50 6.11 -4.11
C LEU A 3 13.75 5.06 -4.92
N ARG A 4 13.42 5.35 -6.20
CA ARG A 4 12.75 4.38 -7.08
C ARG A 4 13.49 3.04 -7.16
N ASN A 5 14.81 3.08 -7.16
CA ASN A 5 15.63 1.87 -7.28
C ASN A 5 15.87 1.19 -5.94
N ARG A 6 15.66 1.90 -4.84
CA ARG A 6 15.99 1.42 -3.49
C ARG A 6 14.80 0.94 -2.69
N LEU A 7 13.61 1.47 -2.99
CA LEU A 7 12.40 1.12 -2.26
C LEU A 7 11.85 -0.22 -2.75
N ARG A 8 11.47 -1.06 -1.80
CA ARG A 8 10.74 -2.28 -2.07
C ARG A 8 9.28 -2.06 -1.69
N LEU A 9 8.38 -2.35 -2.62
CA LEU A 9 6.96 -2.13 -2.45
C LEU A 9 6.20 -3.45 -2.46
N MET A 10 5.09 -3.47 -1.74
CA MET A 10 4.15 -4.59 -1.78
C MET A 10 2.78 -4.05 -2.18
N VAL A 11 2.20 -4.64 -3.23
CA VAL A 11 0.84 -4.32 -3.68
C VAL A 11 -0.09 -5.42 -3.21
N VAL A 12 -1.16 -5.05 -2.52
CA VAL A 12 -2.13 -6.02 -2.00
C VAL A 12 -3.52 -5.68 -2.52
N ASP A 13 -4.08 -6.57 -3.33
CA ASP A 13 -5.40 -6.38 -3.93
C ASP A 13 -5.92 -7.74 -4.38
N ASP A 14 -7.13 -8.10 -3.98
CA ASP A 14 -7.70 -9.41 -4.30
C ASP A 14 -8.21 -9.51 -5.74
N MET A 15 -8.40 -8.38 -6.43
CA MET A 15 -8.86 -8.35 -7.81
C MET A 15 -7.69 -8.17 -8.77
N ALA A 16 -7.55 -9.11 -9.71
CA ALA A 16 -6.44 -9.10 -10.66
C ALA A 16 -6.39 -7.82 -11.50
N THR A 17 -7.54 -7.35 -11.98
CA THR A 17 -7.58 -6.12 -12.79
C THR A 17 -7.20 -4.88 -11.99
N SER A 18 -7.69 -4.78 -10.77
CA SER A 18 -7.35 -3.67 -9.88
C SER A 18 -5.87 -3.70 -9.50
N ARG A 19 -5.36 -4.89 -9.18
CA ARG A 19 -3.94 -5.08 -8.86
C ARG A 19 -3.05 -4.68 -10.03
N ALA A 20 -3.46 -5.05 -11.25
CA ALA A 20 -2.71 -4.70 -12.46
C ALA A 20 -2.65 -3.20 -12.69
N LEU A 21 -3.73 -2.47 -12.40
CA LEU A 21 -3.73 -1.01 -12.55
C LEU A 21 -2.72 -0.35 -11.60
N ILE A 22 -2.59 -0.86 -10.39
CA ILE A 22 -1.60 -0.34 -9.43
C ILE A 22 -0.19 -0.65 -9.93
N THR A 23 0.08 -1.89 -10.34
CA THR A 23 1.42 -2.25 -10.78
C THR A 23 1.81 -1.55 -12.09
N GLN A 24 0.86 -1.33 -13.01
CA GLN A 24 1.12 -0.55 -14.21
C GLN A 24 1.51 0.88 -13.88
N ALA A 25 0.82 1.49 -12.90
CA ALA A 25 1.16 2.84 -12.46
C ALA A 25 2.55 2.88 -11.86
N LEU A 26 2.93 1.87 -11.07
CA LEU A 26 4.29 1.78 -10.51
C LEU A 26 5.33 1.65 -11.62
N ASP A 27 5.06 0.87 -12.65
CA ASP A 27 5.95 0.76 -13.81
C ASP A 27 6.14 2.12 -14.49
N GLU A 28 5.06 2.86 -14.70
CA GLU A 28 5.11 4.18 -15.32
C GLU A 28 5.92 5.18 -14.48
N ILE A 29 5.81 5.09 -13.17
CA ILE A 29 6.57 5.96 -12.25
C ILE A 29 8.06 5.58 -12.26
N GLY A 30 8.37 4.33 -12.57
CA GLY A 30 9.75 3.86 -12.65
C GLY A 30 10.19 2.94 -11.51
N PHE A 31 9.24 2.40 -10.74
CA PHE A 31 9.57 1.40 -9.72
C PHE A 31 9.73 0.02 -10.38
N ALA A 32 10.80 -0.68 -10.02
CA ALA A 32 11.07 -2.04 -10.50
C ALA A 32 10.99 -3.06 -9.36
N ASN A 33 11.15 -2.62 -8.12
CA ASN A 33 11.20 -3.52 -6.97
C ASN A 33 9.85 -3.56 -6.25
N TYR A 34 8.90 -4.27 -6.83
CA TYR A 34 7.62 -4.49 -6.15
C TYR A 34 7.19 -5.94 -6.30
N GLU A 35 6.42 -6.40 -5.33
CA GLU A 35 5.77 -7.70 -5.36
C GLU A 35 4.29 -7.49 -5.13
N SER A 36 3.47 -8.47 -5.42
CA SER A 36 2.04 -8.37 -5.20
C SER A 36 1.50 -9.62 -4.52
N GLU A 37 0.43 -9.42 -3.75
CA GLU A 37 -0.32 -10.49 -3.10
C GLU A 37 -1.81 -10.26 -3.34
N ASN A 38 -2.56 -11.34 -3.36
CA ASN A 38 -4.00 -11.25 -3.63
C ASN A 38 -4.86 -11.29 -2.38
N ASN A 39 -4.25 -11.28 -1.20
CA ASN A 39 -5.00 -11.18 0.06
C ASN A 39 -4.09 -10.66 1.19
N GLY A 40 -4.75 -10.15 2.25
CA GLY A 40 -4.04 -9.53 3.35
C GLY A 40 -3.23 -10.49 4.20
N ARG A 41 -3.69 -11.72 4.35
CA ARG A 41 -3.01 -12.70 5.21
C ARG A 41 -1.68 -13.13 4.63
N THR A 42 -1.64 -13.44 3.33
CA THR A 42 -0.37 -13.82 2.68
C THR A 42 0.57 -12.64 2.61
N ALA A 43 0.04 -11.44 2.38
CA ALA A 43 0.84 -10.21 2.41
C ALA A 43 1.48 -10.02 3.78
N LEU A 44 0.70 -10.16 4.84
CA LEU A 44 1.21 -10.00 6.22
C LEU A 44 2.32 -11.00 6.50
N ALA A 45 2.11 -12.27 6.16
CA ALA A 45 3.11 -13.32 6.40
C ALA A 45 4.43 -13.00 5.68
N ARG A 46 4.35 -12.55 4.42
CA ARG A 46 5.55 -12.19 3.66
C ARG A 46 6.25 -10.96 4.22
N LEU A 47 5.48 -9.97 4.64
CA LEU A 47 6.03 -8.74 5.22
C LEU A 47 6.69 -8.99 6.57
N GLU A 48 6.16 -9.90 7.37
CA GLU A 48 6.78 -10.28 8.63
C GLU A 48 8.10 -11.01 8.41
N ALA A 49 8.18 -11.84 7.37
CA ALA A 49 9.41 -12.56 7.02
C ALA A 49 10.44 -11.65 6.35
N ALA A 50 10.00 -10.74 5.49
CA ALA A 50 10.87 -9.83 4.74
C ALA A 50 10.15 -8.50 4.54
N PRO A 51 10.35 -7.52 5.42
CA PRO A 51 9.64 -6.25 5.35
C PRO A 51 9.92 -5.47 4.07
N ALA A 52 8.87 -4.86 3.52
CA ALA A 52 8.99 -3.88 2.44
C ALA A 52 9.09 -2.48 3.04
N HIS A 53 9.40 -1.49 2.22
CA HIS A 53 9.41 -0.10 2.67
C HIS A 53 8.03 0.51 2.64
N LEU A 54 7.20 0.10 1.68
CA LEU A 54 5.88 0.69 1.45
C LEU A 54 4.91 -0.38 0.99
N VAL A 55 3.71 -0.33 1.54
CA VAL A 55 2.58 -1.18 1.14
C VAL A 55 1.51 -0.31 0.50
N LEU A 56 1.01 -0.73 -0.67
CA LEU A 56 -0.16 -0.15 -1.30
C LEU A 56 -1.25 -1.22 -1.27
N SER A 57 -2.28 -1.01 -0.47
CA SER A 57 -3.31 -2.03 -0.24
C SER A 57 -4.69 -1.50 -0.57
N ASP A 58 -5.47 -2.31 -1.29
CA ASP A 58 -6.89 -2.08 -1.41
C ASP A 58 -7.55 -2.18 -0.04
N TYR A 59 -8.64 -1.46 0.14
CA TYR A 59 -9.41 -1.55 1.37
C TYR A 59 -10.24 -2.82 1.41
N ASN A 60 -10.98 -3.10 0.34
CA ASN A 60 -12.03 -4.11 0.33
C ASN A 60 -11.49 -5.45 -0.15
N MET A 61 -11.12 -6.31 0.80
CA MET A 61 -10.59 -7.64 0.52
C MET A 61 -11.26 -8.65 1.45
N PRO A 62 -11.49 -9.90 1.01
CA PRO A 62 -12.08 -10.91 1.88
C PRO A 62 -11.14 -11.30 3.01
N GLU A 63 -11.71 -11.73 4.12
CA GLU A 63 -11.03 -12.22 5.33
C GLU A 63 -10.28 -11.14 6.10
N MET A 64 -9.38 -10.41 5.45
CA MET A 64 -8.61 -9.32 6.07
C MET A 64 -8.65 -8.12 5.14
N ASP A 65 -9.34 -7.06 5.54
CA ASP A 65 -9.39 -5.84 4.74
C ASP A 65 -8.12 -4.99 4.93
N GLY A 66 -8.02 -3.89 4.16
CA GLY A 66 -6.84 -3.04 4.21
C GLY A 66 -6.57 -2.40 5.56
N LEU A 67 -7.61 -2.06 6.32
CA LEU A 67 -7.43 -1.49 7.66
C LEU A 67 -6.98 -2.54 8.66
N GLU A 68 -7.48 -3.76 8.53
CA GLU A 68 -7.03 -4.87 9.38
C GLU A 68 -5.57 -5.21 9.11
N LEU A 69 -5.17 -5.17 7.84
CA LEU A 69 -3.76 -5.38 7.47
C LEU A 69 -2.89 -4.27 8.07
N LEU A 70 -3.31 -3.01 7.95
CA LEU A 70 -2.59 -1.88 8.54
C LEU A 70 -2.43 -2.06 10.04
N LYS A 71 -3.51 -2.41 10.74
CA LYS A 71 -3.47 -2.64 12.18
C LYS A 71 -2.49 -3.73 12.54
N ALA A 72 -2.53 -4.85 11.80
CA ALA A 72 -1.61 -5.98 12.06
C ALA A 72 -0.15 -5.55 11.87
N LEU A 73 0.15 -4.78 10.82
CA LEU A 73 1.52 -4.30 10.59
C LEU A 73 1.98 -3.37 11.71
N ARG A 74 1.10 -2.51 12.23
CA ARG A 74 1.45 -1.56 13.28
C ARG A 74 1.67 -2.20 14.65
N THR A 75 1.17 -3.42 14.87
CA THR A 75 1.30 -4.11 16.15
C THR A 75 2.53 -5.00 16.25
N SER A 76 3.26 -5.20 15.15
CA SER A 76 4.47 -6.04 15.16
C SER A 76 5.72 -5.17 15.07
N PRO A 77 6.75 -5.40 15.93
CA PRO A 77 7.99 -4.60 15.87
C PRO A 77 8.70 -4.65 14.53
N SER A 78 8.62 -5.77 13.80
CA SER A 78 9.31 -5.91 12.51
C SER A 78 8.64 -5.15 11.38
N THR A 79 7.37 -4.78 11.53
CA THR A 79 6.58 -4.17 10.44
C THR A 79 5.95 -2.83 10.80
N GLN A 80 6.09 -2.39 12.07
CA GLN A 80 5.34 -1.22 12.55
C GLN A 80 5.69 0.09 11.85
N LYS A 81 6.86 0.18 11.21
CA LYS A 81 7.32 1.39 10.53
C LYS A 81 7.13 1.36 9.01
N ILE A 82 6.57 0.28 8.47
CA ILE A 82 6.35 0.19 7.03
C ILE A 82 5.36 1.27 6.61
N GLY A 83 5.69 2.02 5.54
CA GLY A 83 4.77 2.99 4.97
C GLY A 83 3.55 2.29 4.41
N PHE A 84 2.37 2.89 4.55
CA PHE A 84 1.13 2.28 4.11
C PHE A 84 0.26 3.30 3.40
N ILE A 85 -0.14 2.97 2.17
CA ILE A 85 -1.08 3.76 1.38
C ILE A 85 -2.31 2.90 1.16
N LEU A 86 -3.47 3.40 1.58
CA LEU A 86 -4.74 2.73 1.37
C LEU A 86 -5.32 3.18 0.03
N VAL A 87 -5.69 2.22 -0.81
CA VAL A 87 -6.26 2.47 -2.14
C VAL A 87 -7.73 2.06 -2.09
N THR A 88 -8.65 3.00 -2.32
CA THR A 88 -10.08 2.72 -2.17
C THR A 88 -10.91 3.49 -3.19
N GLY A 89 -11.99 2.86 -3.65
CA GLY A 89 -12.94 3.51 -4.56
C GLY A 89 -13.98 4.37 -3.86
N LYS A 90 -14.24 4.09 -2.57
CA LYS A 90 -15.29 4.78 -1.81
C LYS A 90 -14.82 5.11 -0.40
N PRO A 91 -13.94 6.10 -0.24
CA PRO A 91 -13.52 6.50 1.10
C PRO A 91 -14.71 7.12 1.86
N THR A 92 -14.85 6.75 3.13
CA THR A 92 -15.83 7.33 4.03
C THR A 92 -15.13 8.06 5.16
N PRO A 93 -15.81 9.04 5.81
CA PRO A 93 -15.21 9.72 6.97
C PRO A 93 -14.77 8.75 8.08
N ASP A 94 -15.55 7.73 8.36
CA ASP A 94 -15.21 6.74 9.39
C ASP A 94 -13.97 5.94 9.01
N MET A 95 -13.87 5.52 7.75
CA MET A 95 -12.70 4.80 7.23
C MET A 95 -11.45 5.67 7.37
N ILE A 96 -11.54 6.93 6.96
CA ILE A 96 -10.41 7.87 7.02
C ILE A 96 -9.96 8.06 8.47
N GLN A 97 -10.90 8.26 9.38
CA GLN A 97 -10.58 8.46 10.79
C GLN A 97 -9.92 7.22 11.41
N THR A 98 -10.46 6.04 11.13
CA THR A 98 -9.89 4.78 11.61
C THR A 98 -8.48 4.59 11.06
N ALA A 99 -8.30 4.82 9.77
CA ALA A 99 -6.99 4.67 9.13
C ALA A 99 -5.96 5.60 9.75
N ARG A 100 -6.33 6.85 9.99
CA ARG A 100 -5.44 7.83 10.63
C ARG A 100 -5.05 7.40 12.03
N SER A 101 -6.00 6.86 12.80
CA SER A 101 -5.72 6.40 14.16
C SER A 101 -4.78 5.19 14.17
N LEU A 102 -4.72 4.45 13.06
CA LEU A 102 -3.83 3.30 12.91
C LEU A 102 -2.47 3.67 12.30
N GLY A 103 -2.21 4.95 12.07
CA GLY A 103 -0.93 5.40 11.54
C GLY A 103 -0.80 5.29 10.03
N LEU A 104 -1.88 5.55 9.30
CA LEU A 104 -1.87 5.58 7.84
C LEU A 104 -0.97 6.73 7.36
N ASN A 105 -0.14 6.43 6.36
CA ASN A 105 0.71 7.46 5.75
C ASN A 105 -0.04 8.28 4.72
N ASN A 106 -0.85 7.63 3.88
CA ASN A 106 -1.68 8.35 2.91
C ASN A 106 -2.77 7.43 2.36
N MET A 107 -3.69 8.04 1.61
CA MET A 107 -4.81 7.34 0.97
C MET A 107 -4.97 7.89 -0.43
N ILE A 108 -5.35 7.03 -1.38
CA ILE A 108 -5.64 7.46 -2.75
C ILE A 108 -6.96 6.85 -3.20
N LYS A 109 -7.75 7.64 -3.93
CA LYS A 109 -9.05 7.21 -4.41
C LYS A 109 -8.93 6.63 -5.82
N LYS A 110 -9.61 5.52 -6.06
CA LYS A 110 -9.76 4.94 -7.41
C LYS A 110 -10.88 5.66 -8.17
N PRO A 111 -10.76 5.89 -9.46
CA PRO A 111 -9.57 5.66 -10.29
C PRO A 111 -8.52 6.75 -10.06
N PHE A 112 -7.27 6.44 -10.31
CA PHE A 112 -6.16 7.37 -10.13
C PHE A 112 -5.25 7.37 -11.36
N THR A 113 -4.44 8.43 -11.50
CA THR A 113 -3.41 8.50 -12.53
C THR A 113 -2.06 8.11 -11.91
N ALA A 114 -1.10 7.76 -12.77
CA ALA A 114 0.26 7.50 -12.31
C ALA A 114 0.85 8.73 -11.61
N ALA A 115 0.57 9.93 -12.14
CA ALA A 115 1.04 11.17 -11.52
C ALA A 115 0.47 11.36 -10.11
N ALA A 116 -0.82 11.09 -9.92
CA ALA A 116 -1.45 11.20 -8.61
C ALA A 116 -0.88 10.18 -7.63
N LEU A 117 -0.63 8.96 -8.09
CA LEU A 117 -0.03 7.92 -7.27
C LEU A 117 1.40 8.30 -6.88
N GLN A 118 2.18 8.86 -7.82
CA GLN A 118 3.53 9.32 -7.53
C GLN A 118 3.53 10.36 -6.42
N GLN A 119 2.64 11.36 -6.49
CA GLN A 119 2.54 12.38 -5.45
C GLN A 119 2.15 11.76 -4.10
N CYS A 120 1.25 10.80 -4.13
CA CYS A 120 0.82 10.11 -2.92
C CYS A 120 1.99 9.34 -2.28
N ILE A 121 2.77 8.65 -3.08
CA ILE A 121 3.97 7.93 -2.61
C ILE A 121 5.00 8.93 -2.06
N GLU A 122 5.24 10.02 -2.76
CA GLU A 122 6.20 11.03 -2.31
C GLU A 122 5.82 11.64 -0.98
N SER A 123 4.53 11.81 -0.72
CA SER A 123 4.07 12.33 0.57
C SER A 123 4.32 11.34 1.71
N ALA A 124 4.43 10.06 1.40
CA ALA A 124 4.67 9.03 2.40
C ALA A 124 6.15 8.74 2.64
N VAL A 125 6.97 8.77 1.58
CA VAL A 125 8.37 8.33 1.66
C VAL A 125 9.38 9.39 1.27
N GLY A 126 8.92 10.54 0.80
CA GLY A 126 9.80 11.59 0.30
C GLY A 126 9.96 11.58 -1.21
N LYS A 127 10.63 12.59 -1.73
CA LYS A 127 10.80 12.76 -3.18
C LYS A 127 11.56 11.60 -3.81
N ILE A 128 11.01 11.08 -4.88
CA ILE A 128 11.56 9.91 -5.57
C ILE A 128 12.14 10.25 -6.97
#